data_adfbe7443a172d8ada747ba88fdd4a19
#
_entry.id   adfbe7443a172d8ada747ba88fdd4a19
#
_cell.length_a   1.000
_cell.length_b   1.000
_cell.length_c   1.000
_cell.angle_alpha   90.00
_cell.angle_beta   90.00
_cell.angle_gamma   90.00
#
_symmetry.space_group_name_H-M   'P 1'
#
loop_
_entity.id
_entity.type
_entity.pdbx_description
1 polymer ?
#
loop_
_entity_poly.entity_id
_entity_poly.type
_entity_poly.pdbx_seq_one_letter_code
_entity_poly.pdbx_strand_id
1 'polypeptide(L)'
;MAVSDQNLIWVDMEMTGLIPEEHRVIEIATIVTDSNLTVLAEGPVLAIHQNAAALDAMDEWNTRTHTGSGLVDRVRSSTLSEHAATEATLAFVSEWVPAGQSPMCGNSICQDRRFMARHMPELEAFFHYRNLDVSTLKILMQRWRPDIPAAPKKGAHQALEDIRESIEELRHYRDHFLRLDP
;
A
#
# COMPACT_ATOMS: atom_id res chain seq x y z
N MET A 1 -10.23 18.98 9.52
CA MET A 1 -10.99 18.29 8.44
C MET A 1 -11.86 17.23 9.09
N ALA A 2 -12.99 16.85 8.53
CA ALA A 2 -13.91 15.93 9.21
C ALA A 2 -13.51 14.48 8.95
N VAL A 3 -13.45 13.69 10.02
CA VAL A 3 -13.39 12.23 9.94
C VAL A 3 -14.62 11.73 9.17
N SER A 4 -14.44 10.83 8.20
CA SER A 4 -15.53 10.30 7.39
C SER A 4 -15.41 8.80 7.19
N ASP A 5 -16.53 8.09 7.28
CA ASP A 5 -16.66 6.67 6.96
C ASP A 5 -16.61 6.38 5.45
N GLN A 6 -16.69 7.43 4.61
CA GLN A 6 -16.57 7.33 3.16
C GLN A 6 -15.13 7.50 2.65
N ASN A 7 -14.21 7.92 3.52
CA ASN A 7 -12.80 8.05 3.13
C ASN A 7 -12.16 6.67 2.96
N LEU A 8 -11.19 6.61 2.04
CA LEU A 8 -10.46 5.39 1.68
C LEU A 8 -9.01 5.49 2.14
N ILE A 9 -8.52 4.44 2.80
CA ILE A 9 -7.11 4.33 3.22
C ILE A 9 -6.38 3.44 2.21
N TRP A 10 -5.41 4.05 1.55
CA TRP A 10 -4.50 3.40 0.60
C TRP A 10 -3.20 3.05 1.30
N VAL A 11 -2.73 1.83 1.06
CA VAL A 11 -1.50 1.31 1.68
C VAL A 11 -0.63 0.69 0.60
N ASP A 12 0.66 0.81 0.77
CA ASP A 12 1.66 0.03 0.08
C ASP A 12 2.80 -0.29 1.06
N MET A 13 3.34 -1.49 0.95
CA MET A 13 4.39 -1.98 1.84
C MET A 13 5.50 -2.61 1.01
N GLU A 14 6.75 -2.31 1.37
CA GLU A 14 7.91 -3.02 0.85
C GLU A 14 8.35 -4.09 1.85
N MET A 15 8.73 -5.24 1.33
CA MET A 15 9.09 -6.40 2.13
C MET A 15 10.40 -7.04 1.64
N THR A 16 11.04 -7.81 2.50
CA THR A 16 12.26 -8.57 2.13
C THR A 16 11.97 -9.78 1.23
N GLY A 17 10.70 -10.06 0.94
CA GLY A 17 10.24 -11.16 0.08
C GLY A 17 8.74 -11.39 0.21
N LEU A 18 8.21 -12.51 -0.27
CA LEU A 18 6.77 -12.72 -0.46
C LEU A 18 6.11 -13.66 0.58
N ILE A 19 6.85 -14.20 1.52
CA ILE A 19 6.37 -15.18 2.52
C ILE A 19 6.33 -14.51 3.89
N PRO A 20 5.14 -14.16 4.45
CA PRO A 20 5.06 -13.43 5.72
C PRO A 20 5.70 -14.15 6.92
N GLU A 21 5.78 -15.47 6.88
CA GLU A 21 6.40 -16.29 7.94
C GLU A 21 7.92 -16.15 7.99
N GLU A 22 8.55 -15.86 6.84
CA GLU A 22 10.00 -15.84 6.67
C GLU A 22 10.54 -14.41 6.48
N HIS A 23 9.75 -13.54 5.84
CA HIS A 23 10.15 -12.21 5.42
C HIS A 23 9.61 -11.12 6.35
N ARG A 24 10.15 -9.91 6.21
CA ARG A 24 9.85 -8.77 7.08
C ARG A 24 9.38 -7.56 6.27
N VAL A 25 8.57 -6.73 6.91
CA VAL A 25 8.22 -5.40 6.39
C VAL A 25 9.41 -4.47 6.58
N ILE A 26 9.77 -3.74 5.54
CA ILE A 26 10.88 -2.79 5.53
C ILE A 26 10.47 -1.35 5.23
N GLU A 27 9.29 -1.15 4.65
CA GLU A 27 8.68 0.17 4.49
C GLU A 27 7.15 0.05 4.52
N ILE A 28 6.48 1.08 5.00
CA ILE A 28 5.04 1.28 4.87
C ILE A 28 4.77 2.73 4.53
N ALA A 29 3.85 2.96 3.60
CA ALA A 29 3.29 4.26 3.29
C ALA A 29 1.76 4.20 3.26
N THR A 30 1.12 5.35 3.50
CA THR A 30 -0.34 5.48 3.44
C THR A 30 -0.75 6.80 2.81
N ILE A 31 -1.86 6.77 2.07
CA ILE A 31 -2.57 7.96 1.59
C ILE A 31 -4.04 7.82 1.96
N VAL A 32 -4.69 8.92 2.31
CA VAL A 32 -6.14 8.96 2.48
C VAL A 32 -6.77 9.77 1.35
N THR A 33 -7.81 9.19 0.72
CA THR A 33 -8.63 9.89 -0.27
C THR A 33 -10.08 9.98 0.18
N ASP A 34 -10.84 10.89 -0.42
CA ASP A 34 -12.30 10.79 -0.39
C ASP A 34 -12.81 9.66 -1.32
N SER A 35 -14.13 9.46 -1.35
CA SER A 35 -14.77 8.47 -2.23
C SER A 35 -14.63 8.78 -3.73
N ASN A 36 -14.28 10.01 -4.09
CA ASN A 36 -14.00 10.44 -5.47
C ASN A 36 -12.53 10.30 -5.86
N LEU A 37 -11.72 9.71 -4.99
CA LEU A 37 -10.29 9.53 -5.14
C LEU A 37 -9.47 10.84 -5.05
N THR A 38 -10.04 11.93 -4.52
CA THR A 38 -9.30 13.15 -4.23
C THR A 38 -8.39 12.89 -3.02
N VAL A 39 -7.09 13.11 -3.15
CA VAL A 39 -6.15 12.97 -2.03
C VAL A 39 -6.46 14.02 -0.96
N LEU A 40 -6.74 13.56 0.25
CA LEU A 40 -7.01 14.39 1.42
C LEU A 40 -5.77 14.59 2.27
N ALA A 41 -4.97 13.53 2.44
CA ALA A 41 -3.73 13.57 3.19
C ALA A 41 -2.77 12.47 2.76
N GLU A 42 -1.48 12.74 2.89
CA GLU A 42 -0.39 11.77 2.77
C GLU A 42 0.17 11.49 4.16
N GLY A 43 0.24 10.23 4.51
CA GLY A 43 0.82 9.78 5.77
C GLY A 43 2.34 9.75 5.76
N PRO A 44 2.95 9.42 6.88
CA PRO A 44 4.39 9.25 6.95
C PRO A 44 4.83 8.04 6.09
N VAL A 45 5.98 8.18 5.43
CA VAL A 45 6.70 7.07 4.79
C VAL A 45 7.71 6.54 5.81
N LEU A 46 7.51 5.33 6.27
CA LEU A 46 8.21 4.76 7.42
C LEU A 46 9.11 3.62 6.99
N ALA A 47 10.44 3.86 6.96
CA ALA A 47 11.42 2.79 6.82
C ALA A 47 11.58 2.09 8.18
N ILE A 48 11.31 0.79 8.22
CA ILE A 48 11.29 -0.03 9.43
C ILE A 48 12.64 -0.73 9.58
N HIS A 49 13.28 -0.57 10.73
CA HIS A 49 14.57 -1.21 11.00
C HIS A 49 14.47 -2.74 10.96
N GLN A 50 15.38 -3.36 10.21
CA GLN A 50 15.57 -4.80 10.22
C GLN A 50 17.05 -5.12 10.42
N ASN A 51 17.33 -6.26 11.05
CA ASN A 51 18.70 -6.70 11.25
C ASN A 51 19.37 -7.13 9.94
N ALA A 52 20.69 -7.21 9.94
CA ALA A 52 21.46 -7.58 8.75
C ALA A 52 21.04 -8.95 8.18
N ALA A 53 20.73 -9.92 9.03
CA ALA A 53 20.34 -11.25 8.59
C ALA A 53 19.04 -11.25 7.76
N ALA A 54 18.06 -10.41 8.13
CA ALA A 54 16.82 -10.27 7.36
C ALA A 54 17.06 -9.61 5.99
N LEU A 55 17.97 -8.64 5.91
CA LEU A 55 18.31 -7.97 4.66
C LEU A 55 19.20 -8.86 3.76
N ASP A 56 20.12 -9.61 4.34
CA ASP A 56 21.01 -10.53 3.61
C ASP A 56 20.27 -11.77 3.08
N ALA A 57 19.09 -12.08 3.64
CA ALA A 57 18.22 -13.17 3.18
C ALA A 57 17.34 -12.80 1.97
N MET A 58 17.32 -11.53 1.53
CA MET A 58 16.59 -11.12 0.34
C MET A 58 17.12 -11.83 -0.90
N ASP A 59 16.20 -12.19 -1.81
CA ASP A 59 16.58 -12.68 -3.13
C ASP A 59 17.26 -11.59 -3.99
N GLU A 60 17.77 -12.00 -5.15
CA GLU A 60 18.49 -11.08 -6.05
C GLU A 60 17.62 -9.92 -6.54
N TRP A 61 16.33 -10.17 -6.79
CA TRP A 61 15.41 -9.14 -7.27
C TRP A 61 15.15 -8.09 -6.19
N ASN A 62 14.79 -8.52 -4.97
CA ASN A 62 14.54 -7.64 -3.82
C ASN A 62 15.80 -6.85 -3.45
N THR A 63 16.96 -7.52 -3.39
CA THR A 63 18.24 -6.86 -3.10
C THR A 63 18.55 -5.77 -4.10
N ARG A 64 18.44 -6.06 -5.40
CA ARG A 64 18.69 -5.08 -6.47
C ARG A 64 17.72 -3.90 -6.42
N THR A 65 16.42 -4.19 -6.27
CA THR A 65 15.35 -3.18 -6.29
C THR A 65 15.45 -2.26 -5.08
N HIS A 66 15.54 -2.82 -3.88
CA HIS A 66 15.58 -2.01 -2.64
C HIS A 66 16.92 -1.29 -2.42
N THR A 67 18.02 -1.84 -2.93
CA THR A 67 19.30 -1.11 -2.96
C THR A 67 19.25 0.03 -3.97
N GLY A 68 18.69 -0.22 -5.16
CA GLY A 68 18.56 0.78 -6.22
C GLY A 68 17.67 1.97 -5.84
N SER A 69 16.62 1.75 -5.04
CA SER A 69 15.74 2.82 -4.51
C SER A 69 16.32 3.51 -3.26
N GLY A 70 17.45 3.03 -2.71
CA GLY A 70 18.03 3.52 -1.47
C GLY A 70 17.29 3.08 -0.20
N LEU A 71 16.30 2.18 -0.32
CA LEU A 71 15.52 1.69 0.81
C LEU A 71 16.37 0.90 1.79
N VAL A 72 17.30 0.06 1.33
CA VAL A 72 18.19 -0.73 2.19
C VAL A 72 18.97 0.17 3.15
N ASP A 73 19.49 1.30 2.67
CA ASP A 73 20.26 2.24 3.51
C ASP A 73 19.35 2.95 4.52
N ARG A 74 18.13 3.31 4.12
CA ARG A 74 17.11 3.88 5.02
C ARG A 74 16.73 2.88 6.12
N VAL A 75 16.52 1.62 5.79
CA VAL A 75 16.19 0.53 6.73
C VAL A 75 17.34 0.30 7.72
N ARG A 76 18.60 0.25 7.25
CA ARG A 76 19.78 0.10 8.11
C ARG A 76 19.96 1.25 9.07
N SER A 77 19.73 2.48 8.63
CA SER A 77 19.87 3.70 9.44
C SER A 77 18.66 3.98 10.33
N SER A 78 17.53 3.36 10.05
CA SER A 78 16.33 3.52 10.85
C SER A 78 16.49 2.90 12.24
N THR A 79 15.81 3.51 13.22
CA THR A 79 15.62 2.97 14.58
C THR A 79 14.16 2.59 14.84
N LEU A 80 13.29 2.75 13.83
CA LEU A 80 11.86 2.52 13.94
C LEU A 80 11.55 1.02 13.92
N SER A 81 10.86 0.54 14.94
CA SER A 81 10.38 -0.84 15.02
C SER A 81 9.05 -1.01 14.25
N GLU A 82 8.67 -2.25 13.93
CA GLU A 82 7.35 -2.57 13.37
C GLU A 82 6.21 -2.05 14.27
N HIS A 83 6.35 -2.13 15.59
CA HIS A 83 5.37 -1.61 16.55
C HIS A 83 5.26 -0.08 16.48
N ALA A 84 6.37 0.64 16.48
CA ALA A 84 6.36 2.10 16.39
C ALA A 84 5.82 2.59 15.03
N ALA A 85 6.09 1.86 13.94
CA ALA A 85 5.49 2.13 12.63
C ALA A 85 3.97 1.89 12.63
N THR A 86 3.51 0.83 13.31
CA THR A 86 2.09 0.55 13.54
C THR A 86 1.41 1.70 14.26
N GLU A 87 1.97 2.16 15.39
CA GLU A 87 1.41 3.28 16.17
C GLU A 87 1.35 4.58 15.35
N ALA A 88 2.43 4.91 14.65
CA ALA A 88 2.49 6.12 13.83
C ALA A 88 1.46 6.10 12.68
N THR A 89 1.30 4.94 12.03
CA THR A 89 0.31 4.77 10.96
C THR A 89 -1.11 4.84 11.52
N LEU A 90 -1.40 4.16 12.64
CA LEU A 90 -2.70 4.22 13.31
C LEU A 90 -3.06 5.66 13.74
N ALA A 91 -2.13 6.39 14.33
CA ALA A 91 -2.32 7.78 14.71
C ALA A 91 -2.75 8.63 13.51
N PHE A 92 -2.07 8.46 12.36
CA PHE A 92 -2.40 9.17 11.14
C PHE A 92 -3.77 8.79 10.57
N VAL A 93 -4.06 7.50 10.35
CA VAL A 93 -5.30 7.08 9.67
C VAL A 93 -6.55 7.33 10.52
N SER A 94 -6.43 7.29 11.86
CA SER A 94 -7.54 7.55 12.78
C SER A 94 -8.02 9.01 12.78
N GLU A 95 -7.18 9.95 12.32
CA GLU A 95 -7.59 11.35 12.13
C GLU A 95 -8.56 11.52 10.94
N TRP A 96 -8.65 10.55 10.04
CA TRP A 96 -9.36 10.65 8.78
C TRP A 96 -10.53 9.67 8.63
N VAL A 97 -10.44 8.50 9.26
CA VAL A 97 -11.41 7.41 9.08
C VAL A 97 -11.69 6.75 10.42
N PRO A 98 -12.96 6.45 10.76
CA PRO A 98 -13.26 5.63 11.93
C PRO A 98 -12.78 4.18 11.71
N ALA A 99 -12.39 3.51 12.80
CA ALA A 99 -11.99 2.10 12.75
C ALA A 99 -13.08 1.20 12.14
N GLY A 100 -12.67 0.23 11.34
CA GLY A 100 -13.55 -0.74 10.70
C GLY A 100 -14.32 -0.23 9.49
N GLN A 101 -14.12 1.00 9.02
CA GLN A 101 -14.88 1.57 7.91
C GLN A 101 -14.18 1.47 6.56
N SER A 102 -12.94 1.89 6.45
CA SER A 102 -12.23 1.80 5.16
C SER A 102 -11.82 0.37 4.82
N PRO A 103 -12.10 -0.12 3.61
CA PRO A 103 -11.37 -1.26 3.07
C PRO A 103 -9.87 -0.93 3.01
N MET A 104 -9.02 -1.93 2.97
CA MET A 104 -7.61 -1.75 2.62
C MET A 104 -7.50 -1.59 1.10
N CYS A 105 -6.98 -0.45 0.63
CA CYS A 105 -6.95 -0.09 -0.79
C CYS A 105 -5.53 -0.16 -1.35
N GLY A 106 -5.37 -0.71 -2.56
CA GLY A 106 -4.07 -0.78 -3.25
C GLY A 106 -4.08 -1.75 -4.43
N ASN A 107 -2.93 -1.96 -5.04
CA ASN A 107 -2.72 -2.97 -6.07
C ASN A 107 -2.21 -4.28 -5.46
N SER A 108 -2.86 -5.41 -5.75
CA SER A 108 -2.54 -6.72 -5.14
C SER A 108 -2.49 -6.67 -3.61
N ILE A 109 -3.30 -5.81 -3.04
CA ILE A 109 -3.30 -5.41 -1.62
C ILE A 109 -3.51 -6.60 -0.65
N CYS A 110 -3.98 -7.73 -1.15
CA CYS A 110 -4.08 -8.96 -0.37
C CYS A 110 -2.70 -9.43 0.12
N GLN A 111 -1.62 -9.14 -0.60
CA GLN A 111 -0.26 -9.49 -0.19
C GLN A 111 0.20 -8.62 0.98
N ASP A 112 0.01 -7.30 0.89
CA ASP A 112 0.29 -6.36 1.99
C ASP A 112 -0.52 -6.73 3.22
N ARG A 113 -1.80 -7.04 3.05
CA ARG A 113 -2.68 -7.44 4.16
C ARG A 113 -2.18 -8.69 4.88
N ARG A 114 -1.62 -9.68 4.18
CA ARG A 114 -1.04 -10.88 4.81
C ARG A 114 0.15 -10.54 5.69
N PHE A 115 1.03 -9.63 5.22
CA PHE A 115 2.16 -9.15 6.01
C PHE A 115 1.69 -8.30 7.19
N MET A 116 0.74 -7.40 6.96
CA MET A 116 0.17 -6.57 8.03
C MET A 116 -0.48 -7.42 9.12
N ALA A 117 -1.28 -8.41 8.75
CA ALA A 117 -1.92 -9.32 9.71
C ALA A 117 -0.91 -10.07 10.60
N ARG A 118 0.27 -10.38 10.06
CA ARG A 118 1.32 -11.08 10.80
C ARG A 118 2.20 -10.17 11.64
N HIS A 119 2.61 -9.04 11.10
CA HIS A 119 3.64 -8.18 11.67
C HIS A 119 3.09 -6.91 12.32
N MET A 120 1.90 -6.47 11.94
CA MET A 120 1.24 -5.25 12.39
C MET A 120 -0.27 -5.50 12.65
N PRO A 121 -0.63 -6.51 13.48
CA PRO A 121 -2.02 -6.98 13.59
C PRO A 121 -3.00 -5.93 14.12
N GLU A 122 -2.53 -4.98 14.93
CA GLU A 122 -3.35 -3.88 15.45
C GLU A 122 -3.74 -2.91 14.32
N LEU A 123 -2.83 -2.66 13.37
CA LEU A 123 -3.12 -1.86 12.19
C LEU A 123 -4.05 -2.61 11.23
N GLU A 124 -3.84 -3.92 11.04
CA GLU A 124 -4.75 -4.74 10.22
C GLU A 124 -6.18 -4.72 10.76
N ALA A 125 -6.36 -4.85 12.07
CA ALA A 125 -7.65 -4.81 12.73
C ALA A 125 -8.38 -3.46 12.64
N PHE A 126 -7.67 -2.37 12.32
CA PHE A 126 -8.26 -1.05 12.08
C PHE A 126 -9.05 -0.98 10.78
N PHE A 127 -8.69 -1.79 9.77
CA PHE A 127 -9.37 -1.80 8.48
C PHE A 127 -10.68 -2.61 8.52
N HIS A 128 -11.58 -2.28 7.61
CA HIS A 128 -12.69 -3.16 7.29
C HIS A 128 -12.13 -4.49 6.71
N TYR A 129 -12.83 -5.61 6.90
CA TYR A 129 -12.36 -6.93 6.44
C TYR A 129 -12.25 -7.07 4.91
N ARG A 130 -12.86 -6.17 4.14
CA ARG A 130 -12.79 -6.16 2.67
C ARG A 130 -11.56 -5.41 2.17
N ASN A 131 -11.15 -5.77 0.96
CA ASN A 131 -10.14 -5.06 0.20
C ASN A 131 -10.79 -4.30 -0.96
N LEU A 132 -10.19 -3.16 -1.33
CA LEU A 132 -10.36 -2.52 -2.62
C LEU A 132 -9.09 -2.78 -3.42
N ASP A 133 -9.07 -3.89 -4.17
CA ASP A 133 -7.90 -4.31 -4.94
C ASP A 133 -8.03 -3.86 -6.39
N VAL A 134 -7.25 -2.86 -6.76
CA VAL A 134 -7.23 -2.26 -8.11
C VAL A 134 -6.80 -3.28 -9.16
N SER A 135 -5.94 -4.25 -8.80
CA SER A 135 -5.51 -5.31 -9.70
C SER A 135 -6.66 -6.18 -10.20
N THR A 136 -7.77 -6.28 -9.47
CA THR A 136 -8.99 -6.96 -9.93
C THR A 136 -9.55 -6.29 -11.17
N LEU A 137 -9.69 -4.96 -11.16
CA LEU A 137 -10.19 -4.21 -12.32
C LEU A 137 -9.22 -4.30 -13.51
N LYS A 138 -7.91 -4.25 -13.25
CA LYS A 138 -6.88 -4.47 -14.26
C LYS A 138 -7.05 -5.80 -14.98
N ILE A 139 -7.21 -6.88 -14.21
CA ILE A 139 -7.39 -8.23 -14.74
C ILE A 139 -8.68 -8.32 -15.59
N LEU A 140 -9.77 -7.70 -15.13
CA LEU A 140 -11.05 -7.71 -15.85
C LEU A 140 -10.98 -6.87 -17.13
N MET A 141 -10.39 -5.67 -17.06
CA MET A 141 -10.22 -4.81 -18.24
C MET A 141 -9.39 -5.53 -19.32
N GLN A 142 -8.26 -6.13 -18.96
CA GLN A 142 -7.42 -6.88 -19.90
C GLN A 142 -8.16 -8.02 -20.61
N ARG A 143 -9.13 -8.66 -19.94
CA ARG A 143 -9.90 -9.77 -20.50
C ARG A 143 -11.12 -9.33 -21.30
N TRP A 144 -11.81 -8.30 -20.86
CA TRP A 144 -13.10 -7.90 -21.41
C TRP A 144 -13.01 -6.73 -22.37
N ARG A 145 -12.01 -5.89 -22.21
CA ARG A 145 -11.76 -4.68 -22.99
C ARG A 145 -10.26 -4.51 -23.31
N PRO A 146 -9.66 -5.47 -24.03
CA PRO A 146 -8.26 -5.39 -24.41
C PRO A 146 -7.94 -4.22 -25.35
N ASP A 147 -8.97 -3.56 -25.87
CA ASP A 147 -8.90 -2.33 -26.68
C ASP A 147 -8.59 -1.09 -25.86
N ILE A 148 -8.83 -1.11 -24.53
CA ILE A 148 -8.51 0.02 -23.65
C ILE A 148 -7.01 -0.03 -23.29
N PRO A 149 -6.26 1.05 -23.52
CA PRO A 149 -4.85 1.11 -23.13
C PRO A 149 -4.67 0.92 -21.62
N ALA A 150 -3.59 0.28 -21.22
CA ALA A 150 -3.22 0.17 -19.81
C ALA A 150 -2.94 1.56 -19.22
N ALA A 151 -3.24 1.73 -17.93
CA ALA A 151 -2.86 2.94 -17.21
C ALA A 151 -1.34 3.13 -17.24
N PRO A 152 -0.84 4.35 -17.48
CA PRO A 152 0.61 4.60 -17.49
C PRO A 152 1.19 4.38 -16.09
N LYS A 153 2.33 3.68 -16.02
CA LYS A 153 3.09 3.45 -14.78
C LYS A 153 4.54 3.87 -14.94
N LYS A 154 5.10 4.44 -13.89
CA LYS A 154 6.52 4.83 -13.83
C LYS A 154 7.39 3.72 -13.24
N GLY A 155 6.78 2.87 -12.36
CA GLY A 155 7.46 1.74 -11.72
C GLY A 155 8.60 2.17 -10.80
N ALA A 156 8.34 3.14 -9.95
CA ALA A 156 9.38 3.73 -9.09
C ALA A 156 9.84 2.81 -7.95
N HIS A 157 9.05 1.78 -7.60
CA HIS A 157 9.28 0.90 -6.45
C HIS A 157 9.60 1.68 -5.17
N GLN A 158 8.75 2.63 -4.88
CA GLN A 158 8.75 3.46 -3.68
C GLN A 158 7.31 3.50 -3.17
N ALA A 159 7.05 3.01 -1.98
CA ALA A 159 5.69 2.77 -1.47
C ALA A 159 4.73 3.95 -1.67
N LEU A 160 5.14 5.19 -1.42
CA LEU A 160 4.27 6.36 -1.61
C LEU A 160 3.92 6.62 -3.08
N GLU A 161 4.89 6.47 -4.00
CA GLU A 161 4.65 6.64 -5.44
C GLU A 161 3.78 5.52 -5.98
N ASP A 162 3.96 4.28 -5.50
CA ASP A 162 3.17 3.13 -5.92
C ASP A 162 1.70 3.26 -5.47
N ILE A 163 1.45 3.88 -4.30
CA ILE A 163 0.09 4.29 -3.88
C ILE A 163 -0.50 5.32 -4.84
N ARG A 164 0.24 6.36 -5.20
CA ARG A 164 -0.23 7.38 -6.15
C ARG A 164 -0.57 6.78 -7.50
N GLU A 165 0.29 5.88 -8.00
CA GLU A 165 0.03 5.13 -9.24
C GLU A 165 -1.23 4.25 -9.12
N SER A 166 -1.46 3.62 -7.97
CA SER A 166 -2.65 2.81 -7.72
C SER A 166 -3.95 3.63 -7.75
N ILE A 167 -3.93 4.84 -7.17
CA ILE A 167 -5.05 5.78 -7.21
C ILE A 167 -5.32 6.24 -8.64
N GLU A 168 -4.28 6.63 -9.40
CA GLU A 168 -4.43 7.03 -10.80
C GLU A 168 -4.89 5.87 -11.68
N GLU A 169 -4.42 4.65 -11.42
CA GLU A 169 -4.86 3.45 -12.11
C GLU A 169 -6.37 3.19 -11.87
N LEU A 170 -6.85 3.37 -10.65
CA LEU A 170 -8.30 3.26 -10.36
C LEU A 170 -9.10 4.36 -11.04
N ARG A 171 -8.62 5.62 -11.09
CA ARG A 171 -9.23 6.70 -11.86
C ARG A 171 -9.33 6.34 -13.34
N HIS A 172 -8.26 5.81 -13.93
CA HIS A 172 -8.24 5.37 -15.31
C HIS A 172 -9.33 4.31 -15.58
N TYR A 173 -9.48 3.32 -14.69
CA TYR A 173 -10.54 2.29 -14.84
C TYR A 173 -11.92 2.87 -14.66
N ARG A 174 -12.13 3.79 -13.76
CA ARG A 174 -13.40 4.50 -13.57
C ARG A 174 -13.80 5.24 -14.85
N ASP A 175 -12.88 5.94 -15.46
CA ASP A 175 -13.14 6.85 -16.56
C ASP A 175 -13.26 6.13 -17.93
N HIS A 176 -12.63 4.96 -18.10
CA HIS A 176 -12.55 4.27 -19.39
C HIS A 176 -13.17 2.88 -19.42
N PHE A 177 -13.27 2.20 -18.27
CA PHE A 177 -13.69 0.81 -18.22
C PHE A 177 -15.04 0.63 -17.53
N LEU A 178 -15.30 1.31 -16.41
CA LEU A 178 -16.56 1.20 -15.67
C LEU A 178 -17.62 2.09 -16.30
N ARG A 179 -18.86 1.55 -16.38
CA ARG A 179 -20.04 2.37 -16.73
C ARG A 179 -20.65 2.86 -15.42
N LEU A 180 -20.61 4.16 -15.21
CA LEU A 180 -21.20 4.84 -14.04
C LEU A 180 -22.45 5.64 -14.40
N ASP A 181 -22.88 5.58 -15.66
CA ASP A 181 -24.12 6.24 -16.09
C ASP A 181 -25.35 5.49 -15.53
N PRO A 182 -26.37 6.21 -15.04
CA PRO A 182 -27.61 5.61 -14.54
C PRO A 182 -28.41 4.90 -15.62
#